data_317078b500518c6e87430c3f4b6c6297
#
_entry.id   317078b500518c6e87430c3f4b6c6297
#
_cell.length_a   1.000
_cell.length_b   1.000
_cell.length_c   1.000
_cell.angle_alpha   90.00
_cell.angle_beta   90.00
_cell.angle_gamma   90.00
#
_symmetry.space_group_name_H-M   'P 1'
#
loop_
_entity.id
_entity.type
_entity.pdbx_description
1 polymer ?
#
loop_
_entity_poly.entity_id
_entity_poly.type
_entity_poly.pdbx_seq_one_letter_code
_entity_poly.pdbx_strand_id
1 'polypeptide(L)'
;MGNRAVITTRKDLKDIGVYLHWNGGRDSVEGFLTYCKIKGYRPPEYDNYGWAYLCTTIGNFFGQSGLSLGVDVANKLDCDNWDNGTYIIKDWKIVDRLYKRRREQAVYPLMDMLLSIDERQPEPLGEEAIKAALEKIKQEEIADDDSAAS
;
A
#
# COMPACT_ATOMS: atom_id res chain seq x y z
N MET A 1 6.27 -20.42 -3.81
CA MET A 1 6.23 -19.68 -2.55
C MET A 1 6.37 -18.21 -2.84
N GLY A 2 5.86 -17.37 -2.00
CA GLY A 2 5.88 -15.94 -2.17
C GLY A 2 5.36 -15.26 -0.93
N ASN A 3 5.13 -13.98 -1.03
CA ASN A 3 4.50 -13.18 0.00
C ASN A 3 3.40 -12.37 -0.70
N ARG A 4 2.35 -13.08 -1.12
CA ARG A 4 1.34 -12.62 -2.06
C ARG A 4 0.26 -11.79 -1.38
N ALA A 5 -0.26 -10.81 -2.10
CA ALA A 5 -1.42 -10.03 -1.71
C ALA A 5 -2.09 -9.42 -2.93
N VAL A 6 -3.37 -9.08 -2.78
CA VAL A 6 -4.08 -8.22 -3.71
C VAL A 6 -4.50 -6.96 -2.96
N ILE A 7 -4.41 -5.83 -3.61
CA ILE A 7 -4.83 -4.53 -3.08
C ILE A 7 -5.98 -4.03 -3.94
N THR A 8 -7.12 -3.71 -3.35
CA THR A 8 -8.26 -3.14 -4.07
C THR A 8 -9.06 -2.20 -3.16
N THR A 9 -10.08 -1.55 -3.69
CA THR A 9 -10.86 -0.55 -2.96
C THR A 9 -12.26 -1.02 -2.59
N ARG A 10 -12.72 -2.16 -3.14
CA ARG A 10 -14.10 -2.62 -2.95
C ARG A 10 -14.15 -4.09 -2.56
N LYS A 11 -14.95 -4.39 -1.56
CA LYS A 11 -15.14 -5.78 -1.09
C LYS A 11 -15.81 -6.68 -2.13
N ASP A 12 -16.55 -6.12 -3.08
CA ASP A 12 -17.17 -6.86 -4.17
C ASP A 12 -16.18 -7.26 -5.27
N LEU A 13 -14.94 -6.79 -5.18
CA LEU A 13 -13.82 -7.11 -6.09
C LEU A 13 -14.09 -6.69 -7.55
N LYS A 14 -14.97 -5.71 -7.76
CA LYS A 14 -15.32 -5.23 -9.11
C LYS A 14 -14.48 -4.03 -9.56
N ASP A 15 -13.67 -3.46 -8.66
CA ASP A 15 -12.75 -2.40 -9.02
C ASP A 15 -11.41 -2.98 -9.48
N ILE A 16 -10.53 -2.12 -9.94
CA ILE A 16 -9.14 -2.49 -10.26
C ILE A 16 -8.48 -3.03 -8.99
N GLY A 17 -7.61 -3.99 -9.17
CA GLY A 17 -6.74 -4.50 -8.13
C GLY A 17 -5.31 -4.57 -8.58
N VAL A 18 -4.41 -4.61 -7.63
CA VAL A 18 -2.97 -4.79 -7.83
C VAL A 18 -2.57 -6.07 -7.11
N TYR A 19 -1.94 -6.99 -7.86
CA TYR A 19 -1.42 -8.23 -7.32
C TYR A 19 0.07 -8.07 -7.05
N LEU A 20 0.49 -8.51 -5.86
CA LEU A 20 1.90 -8.59 -5.46
C LEU A 20 2.26 -10.05 -5.23
N HIS A 21 3.32 -10.54 -5.88
CA HIS A 21 3.85 -11.87 -5.60
C HIS A 21 4.80 -11.84 -4.39
N TRP A 22 5.51 -10.73 -4.20
CA TRP A 22 6.41 -10.47 -3.09
C TRP A 22 6.02 -9.18 -2.38
N ASN A 23 6.46 -9.00 -1.16
CA ASN A 23 6.20 -7.80 -0.38
C ASN A 23 4.70 -7.49 -0.18
N GLY A 24 3.89 -8.55 -0.12
CA GLY A 24 2.46 -8.43 0.14
C GLY A 24 2.11 -8.43 1.62
N GLY A 25 3.08 -8.49 2.52
CA GLY A 25 2.83 -8.39 3.95
C GLY A 25 2.27 -7.02 4.32
N ARG A 26 1.57 -6.96 5.44
CA ARG A 26 0.94 -5.71 5.90
C ARG A 26 1.95 -4.57 6.03
N ASP A 27 3.15 -4.87 6.54
CA ASP A 27 4.23 -3.91 6.70
C ASP A 27 4.62 -3.25 5.37
N SER A 28 4.86 -4.07 4.35
CA SER A 28 5.24 -3.57 3.03
C SER A 28 4.11 -2.81 2.35
N VAL A 29 2.89 -3.35 2.41
CA VAL A 29 1.72 -2.70 1.80
C VAL A 29 1.43 -1.36 2.48
N GLU A 30 1.46 -1.30 3.81
CA GLU A 30 1.34 -0.04 4.53
C GLU A 30 2.43 0.96 4.13
N GLY A 31 3.65 0.48 3.90
CA GLY A 31 4.74 1.30 3.41
C GLY A 31 4.43 1.92 2.04
N PHE A 32 3.99 1.11 1.08
CA PHE A 32 3.64 1.60 -0.26
C PHE A 32 2.52 2.64 -0.21
N LEU A 33 1.46 2.36 0.56
CA LEU A 33 0.32 3.25 0.69
C LEU A 33 0.70 4.56 1.38
N THR A 34 1.42 4.47 2.49
CA THR A 34 1.88 5.65 3.24
C THR A 34 2.81 6.51 2.40
N TYR A 35 3.68 5.89 1.61
CA TYR A 35 4.55 6.63 0.70
C TYR A 35 3.74 7.46 -0.30
N CYS A 36 2.69 6.88 -0.88
CA CYS A 36 1.79 7.62 -1.78
C CYS A 36 1.07 8.77 -1.05
N LYS A 37 0.70 8.56 0.21
CA LYS A 37 0.11 9.62 1.05
C LYS A 37 1.11 10.77 1.25
N ILE A 38 2.35 10.44 1.58
CA ILE A 38 3.44 11.43 1.78
C ILE A 38 3.67 12.24 0.51
N LYS A 39 3.61 11.60 -0.66
CA LYS A 39 3.77 12.28 -1.95
C LYS A 39 2.58 13.16 -2.32
N GLY A 40 1.48 13.06 -1.58
CA GLY A 40 0.28 13.85 -1.85
C GLY A 40 -0.54 13.34 -3.03
N TYR A 41 -0.38 12.08 -3.43
CA TYR A 41 -1.14 11.50 -4.53
C TYR A 41 -2.61 11.30 -4.15
N ARG A 42 -3.51 11.50 -5.11
CA ARG A 42 -4.94 11.23 -4.91
C ARG A 42 -5.14 9.71 -4.80
N PRO A 43 -5.94 9.25 -3.81
CA PRO A 43 -6.16 7.82 -3.64
C PRO A 43 -6.96 7.19 -4.78
N PRO A 44 -6.81 5.87 -5.00
CA PRO A 44 -7.46 5.17 -6.11
C PRO A 44 -8.99 5.23 -6.12
N GLU A 45 -9.63 5.37 -4.97
CA GLU A 45 -11.08 5.43 -4.91
C GLU A 45 -11.65 6.73 -5.51
N TYR A 46 -10.83 7.78 -5.63
CA TYR A 46 -11.27 9.04 -6.23
C TYR A 46 -10.95 9.12 -7.72
N ASP A 47 -9.90 8.42 -8.16
CA ASP A 47 -9.32 8.74 -9.46
C ASP A 47 -8.39 7.60 -9.89
N ASN A 48 -8.48 7.22 -11.15
CA ASN A 48 -7.64 6.15 -11.68
C ASN A 48 -6.13 6.49 -11.70
N TYR A 49 -5.76 7.78 -11.61
CA TYR A 49 -4.36 8.15 -11.42
C TYR A 49 -3.79 7.59 -10.12
N GLY A 50 -4.62 7.43 -9.09
CA GLY A 50 -4.18 6.80 -7.84
C GLY A 50 -3.63 5.40 -8.06
N TRP A 51 -4.28 4.59 -8.90
CA TRP A 51 -3.77 3.26 -9.28
C TRP A 51 -2.44 3.35 -10.00
N ALA A 52 -2.30 4.29 -10.93
CA ALA A 52 -1.06 4.50 -11.67
C ALA A 52 0.10 4.91 -10.74
N TYR A 53 -0.15 5.81 -9.80
CA TYR A 53 0.85 6.24 -8.83
C TYR A 53 1.28 5.07 -7.92
N LEU A 54 0.33 4.26 -7.46
CA LEU A 54 0.64 3.09 -6.64
C LEU A 54 1.50 2.11 -7.43
N CYS A 55 1.10 1.78 -8.64
CA CYS A 55 1.84 0.85 -9.50
C CYS A 55 3.25 1.37 -9.81
N THR A 56 3.38 2.67 -10.09
CA THR A 56 4.68 3.29 -10.35
C THR A 56 5.60 3.20 -9.12
N THR A 57 5.07 3.51 -7.94
CA THR A 57 5.82 3.45 -6.68
C THR A 57 6.31 2.03 -6.42
N ILE A 58 5.43 1.04 -6.55
CA ILE A 58 5.77 -0.37 -6.34
C ILE A 58 6.75 -0.86 -7.42
N GLY A 59 6.49 -0.48 -8.68
CA GLY A 59 7.36 -0.86 -9.80
C GLY A 59 8.78 -0.34 -9.63
N ASN A 60 8.95 0.89 -9.21
CA ASN A 60 10.27 1.47 -8.90
C ASN A 60 10.96 0.74 -7.76
N PHE A 61 10.19 0.34 -6.73
CA PHE A 61 10.73 -0.41 -5.60
C PHE A 61 11.29 -1.77 -6.06
N PHE A 62 10.58 -2.49 -6.92
CA PHE A 62 11.07 -3.76 -7.45
C PHE A 62 12.14 -3.58 -8.53
N GLY A 63 12.18 -2.43 -9.19
CA GLY A 63 13.13 -2.16 -10.25
C GLY A 63 12.95 -3.09 -11.44
N GLN A 64 14.04 -3.67 -11.94
CA GLN A 64 13.99 -4.56 -13.09
C GLN A 64 13.30 -5.90 -12.78
N SER A 65 13.00 -6.16 -11.50
CA SER A 65 12.27 -7.35 -11.06
C SER A 65 10.75 -7.15 -11.04
N GLY A 66 10.22 -6.15 -11.75
CA GLY A 66 8.82 -5.74 -11.75
C GLY A 66 7.80 -6.82 -12.13
N LEU A 67 8.25 -8.02 -12.51
CA LEU A 67 7.37 -9.17 -12.78
C LEU A 67 6.57 -9.63 -11.56
N SER A 68 6.87 -9.10 -10.38
CA SER A 68 6.12 -9.39 -9.15
C SER A 68 4.81 -8.62 -9.04
N LEU A 69 4.53 -7.73 -9.98
CA LEU A 69 3.37 -6.83 -9.97
C LEU A 69 2.42 -7.19 -11.10
N GLY A 70 1.13 -7.31 -10.78
CA GLY A 70 0.08 -7.53 -11.79
C GLY A 70 -1.09 -6.58 -11.56
N VAL A 71 -1.82 -6.25 -12.62
CA VAL A 71 -2.98 -5.34 -12.57
C VAL A 71 -4.11 -5.92 -13.39
N ASP A 72 -5.29 -6.00 -12.81
CA ASP A 72 -6.52 -6.38 -13.50
C ASP A 72 -7.71 -5.93 -12.64
N VAL A 73 -8.93 -6.24 -13.06
CA VAL A 73 -10.08 -6.18 -12.17
C VAL A 73 -9.83 -7.17 -11.04
N ALA A 74 -10.06 -6.76 -9.80
CA ALA A 74 -9.63 -7.53 -8.62
C ALA A 74 -10.11 -8.99 -8.64
N ASN A 75 -11.35 -9.23 -9.08
CA ASN A 75 -11.89 -10.60 -9.11
C ASN A 75 -11.19 -11.53 -10.10
N LYS A 76 -10.32 -11.01 -10.96
CA LYS A 76 -9.51 -11.81 -11.88
C LYS A 76 -8.10 -12.09 -11.35
N LEU A 77 -7.77 -11.52 -10.19
CA LEU A 77 -6.47 -11.71 -9.54
C LEU A 77 -6.58 -12.81 -8.49
N ASP A 78 -5.43 -13.27 -8.00
CA ASP A 78 -5.33 -14.31 -6.97
C ASP A 78 -5.64 -13.74 -5.58
N CYS A 79 -6.92 -13.42 -5.34
CA CYS A 79 -7.37 -12.80 -4.09
C CYS A 79 -7.26 -13.73 -2.89
N ASP A 80 -7.60 -15.01 -3.07
CA ASP A 80 -7.52 -16.05 -2.04
C ASP A 80 -6.20 -16.80 -2.18
N ASN A 81 -5.11 -16.10 -1.90
CA ASN A 81 -3.75 -16.54 -2.22
C ASN A 81 -3.05 -17.34 -1.11
N TRP A 82 -3.72 -17.59 0.01
CA TRP A 82 -3.17 -18.34 1.17
C TRP A 82 -1.95 -17.67 1.84
N ASP A 83 -1.58 -16.47 1.44
CA ASP A 83 -0.57 -15.67 2.14
C ASP A 83 -1.23 -14.53 2.90
N ASN A 84 -1.28 -13.34 2.32
CA ASN A 84 -1.86 -12.17 2.99
C ASN A 84 -3.32 -11.90 2.59
N GLY A 85 -3.81 -12.56 1.56
CA GLY A 85 -5.17 -12.36 1.06
C GLY A 85 -5.33 -11.08 0.27
N THR A 86 -6.44 -10.40 0.50
CA THR A 86 -6.77 -9.16 -0.22
C THR A 86 -7.00 -8.03 0.77
N TYR A 87 -6.27 -6.94 0.58
CA TYR A 87 -6.44 -5.73 1.37
C TYR A 87 -7.41 -4.77 0.68
N ILE A 88 -8.37 -4.28 1.44
CA ILE A 88 -9.28 -3.22 1.01
C ILE A 88 -8.71 -1.91 1.53
N ILE A 89 -8.53 -0.93 0.64
CA ILE A 89 -7.90 0.34 0.99
C ILE A 89 -8.85 1.52 0.80
N LYS A 90 -8.63 2.56 1.60
CA LYS A 90 -9.32 3.84 1.50
C LYS A 90 -8.38 4.93 2.03
N ASP A 91 -8.26 6.02 1.28
CA ASP A 91 -7.39 7.16 1.65
C ASP A 91 -5.98 6.71 2.02
N TRP A 92 -5.42 5.82 1.19
CA TRP A 92 -4.07 5.27 1.36
C TRP A 92 -3.89 4.48 2.66
N LYS A 93 -4.98 3.93 3.21
CA LYS A 93 -4.94 3.08 4.42
C LYS A 93 -5.61 1.75 4.16
N ILE A 94 -5.13 0.71 4.82
CA ILE A 94 -5.80 -0.58 4.84
C ILE A 94 -6.98 -0.46 5.81
N VAL A 95 -8.20 -0.65 5.30
CA VAL A 95 -9.42 -0.57 6.11
C VAL A 95 -10.07 -1.92 6.34
N ASP A 96 -9.72 -2.95 5.55
CA ASP A 96 -10.23 -4.29 5.73
C ASP A 96 -9.31 -5.31 5.06
N ARG A 97 -9.51 -6.57 5.36
CA ARG A 97 -8.77 -7.69 4.76
C ARG A 97 -9.73 -8.85 4.50
N LEU A 98 -9.72 -9.35 3.28
CA LEU A 98 -10.49 -10.53 2.87
C LEU A 98 -9.56 -11.74 2.76
N TYR A 99 -10.15 -12.95 2.85
CA TYR A 99 -9.40 -14.21 2.72
C TYR A 99 -8.31 -14.36 3.76
N LYS A 100 -8.69 -14.25 5.03
CA LYS A 100 -7.79 -14.34 6.19
C LYS A 100 -7.41 -15.80 6.51
N ARG A 101 -6.82 -16.48 5.54
CA ARG A 101 -6.42 -17.90 5.67
C ARG A 101 -5.26 -18.08 6.63
N ARG A 102 -4.36 -17.13 6.63
CA ARG A 102 -3.17 -17.11 7.48
C ARG A 102 -3.05 -15.77 8.17
N ARG A 103 -2.25 -15.73 9.22
CA ARG A 103 -1.81 -14.46 9.79
C ARG A 103 -1.00 -13.70 8.72
N GLU A 104 -1.32 -12.44 8.52
CA GLU A 104 -0.58 -11.59 7.59
C GLU A 104 0.87 -11.39 8.07
N GLN A 105 1.77 -11.24 7.12
CA GLN A 105 3.18 -11.05 7.44
C GLN A 105 3.44 -9.57 7.74
N ALA A 106 4.16 -9.30 8.84
CA ALA A 106 4.48 -7.94 9.27
C ALA A 106 5.77 -7.99 10.08
N VAL A 107 6.91 -7.83 9.38
CA VAL A 107 8.24 -7.98 9.97
C VAL A 107 8.98 -6.65 10.07
N TYR A 108 8.74 -5.73 9.14
CA TYR A 108 9.52 -4.49 9.02
C TYR A 108 8.81 -3.30 9.68
N PRO A 109 9.53 -2.48 10.46
CA PRO A 109 8.99 -1.20 10.92
C PRO A 109 8.63 -0.30 9.74
N LEU A 110 7.57 0.47 9.89
CA LEU A 110 7.07 1.36 8.81
C LEU A 110 8.15 2.31 8.30
N MET A 111 8.92 2.91 9.20
CA MET A 111 9.98 3.84 8.81
C MET A 111 11.03 3.16 7.93
N ASP A 112 11.46 1.96 8.29
CA ASP A 112 12.45 1.20 7.51
C ASP A 112 11.92 0.91 6.11
N MET A 113 10.64 0.54 6.00
CA MET A 113 10.03 0.27 4.72
C MET A 113 9.92 1.54 3.87
N LEU A 114 9.53 2.67 4.47
CA LEU A 114 9.43 3.94 3.76
C LEU A 114 10.78 4.40 3.21
N LEU A 115 11.84 4.26 3.98
CA LEU A 115 13.19 4.62 3.53
C LEU A 115 13.66 3.72 2.39
N SER A 116 13.35 2.42 2.48
CA SER A 116 13.68 1.47 1.42
C SER A 116 12.93 1.77 0.12
N ILE A 117 11.66 2.15 0.21
CA ILE A 117 10.86 2.55 -0.95
C ILE A 117 11.43 3.84 -1.56
N ASP A 118 11.71 4.83 -0.72
CA ASP A 118 12.17 6.15 -1.16
C ASP A 118 13.49 6.09 -1.93
N GLU A 119 14.46 5.33 -1.43
CA GLU A 119 15.78 5.25 -2.08
C GLU A 119 15.72 4.64 -3.47
N ARG A 120 14.66 3.90 -3.80
CA ARG A 120 14.47 3.26 -5.10
C ARG A 120 13.61 4.07 -6.06
N GLN A 121 13.08 5.22 -5.63
CA GLN A 121 12.34 6.12 -6.51
C GLN A 121 13.32 6.98 -7.32
N PRO A 122 12.92 7.44 -8.54
CA PRO A 122 13.79 8.28 -9.38
C PRO A 122 14.23 9.58 -8.71
N GLU A 123 13.36 10.15 -7.86
CA GLU A 123 13.64 11.40 -7.15
C GLU A 123 13.35 11.19 -5.66
N PRO A 124 14.30 10.61 -4.90
CA PRO A 124 14.09 10.38 -3.48
C PRO A 124 13.84 11.66 -2.70
N LEU A 125 12.93 11.61 -1.75
CA LEU A 125 12.63 12.71 -0.84
C LEU A 125 13.71 12.91 0.22
N GLY A 126 14.33 11.82 0.65
CA GLY A 126 15.32 11.79 1.71
C GLY A 126 14.72 11.52 3.08
N GLU A 127 15.55 11.06 3.98
CA GLU A 127 15.14 10.58 5.31
C GLU A 127 14.45 11.68 6.13
N GLU A 128 15.00 12.89 6.14
CA GLU A 128 14.45 13.98 6.94
C GLU A 128 13.06 14.39 6.47
N ALA A 129 12.85 14.46 5.15
CA ALA A 129 11.53 14.75 4.57
C ALA A 129 10.51 13.66 4.88
N ILE A 130 10.92 12.39 4.82
CA ILE A 130 10.06 11.25 5.16
C ILE A 130 9.65 11.31 6.64
N LYS A 131 10.60 11.54 7.53
CA LYS A 131 10.33 11.65 8.98
C LYS A 131 9.36 12.78 9.28
N ALA A 132 9.58 13.96 8.69
CA ALA A 132 8.71 15.12 8.90
C ALA A 132 7.29 14.86 8.38
N ALA A 133 7.17 14.27 7.19
CA ALA A 133 5.89 13.96 6.59
C ALA A 133 5.12 12.91 7.39
N LEU A 134 5.80 11.87 7.89
CA LEU A 134 5.17 10.82 8.70
C LEU A 134 4.66 11.40 10.03
N GLU A 135 5.45 12.26 10.66
CA GLU A 135 5.04 12.92 11.90
C GLU A 135 3.79 13.78 11.68
N LYS A 136 3.74 14.53 10.59
CA LYS A 136 2.58 15.33 10.23
C LYS A 136 1.33 14.46 10.03
N ILE A 137 1.46 13.33 9.35
CA ILE A 137 0.35 12.38 9.15
C ILE A 137 -0.16 11.86 10.49
N LYS A 138 0.74 11.48 11.40
CA LYS A 138 0.37 10.99 12.73
C LYS A 138 -0.36 12.06 13.53
N GLN A 139 0.07 13.31 13.46
CA GLN A 139 -0.59 14.42 14.16
C GLN A 139 -1.99 14.69 13.59
N GLU A 140 -2.15 14.62 12.28
CA GLU A 140 -3.46 14.77 11.62
C GLU A 140 -4.43 13.65 12.04
N GLU A 141 -3.95 12.41 12.15
CA GLU A 141 -4.75 11.28 12.60
C GLU A 141 -5.21 11.46 14.06
N ILE A 142 -4.34 11.93 14.94
CA ILE A 142 -4.68 12.20 16.33
C ILE A 142 -5.74 13.32 16.41
N ALA A 143 -5.59 14.38 15.63
CA ALA A 143 -6.54 15.49 15.59
C ALA A 143 -7.91 15.02 15.09
N ASP A 144 -7.96 14.15 14.08
CA ASP A 144 -9.21 13.60 13.57
C ASP A 144 -9.90 12.71 14.62
N ASP A 145 -9.13 11.88 15.34
CA ASP A 145 -9.66 11.04 16.41
C ASP A 145 -10.23 11.89 17.55
N ASP A 146 -9.53 12.94 17.95
CA ASP A 146 -9.99 13.87 18.99
C ASP A 146 -11.27 14.59 18.55
N SER A 147 -11.36 15.01 17.29
CA SER A 147 -12.56 15.63 16.73
C SER A 147 -13.73 14.65 16.73
N ALA A 148 -13.51 13.39 16.42
CA ALA A 148 -14.53 12.35 16.41
C ALA A 148 -15.01 12.02 17.82
N ALA A 149 -14.15 12.17 18.84
CA ALA A 149 -14.49 11.90 20.24
C ALA A 149 -15.29 13.05 20.90
N SER A 150 -15.26 14.22 20.31
CA SER A 150 -15.99 15.39 20.82
C SER A 150 -17.34 15.55 20.15
#